data_0b0754ad248528a4d4bdff9f33ae2c60
#
_entry.id   0b0754ad248528a4d4bdff9f33ae2c60
#
_cell.length_a   1.000
_cell.length_b   1.000
_cell.length_c   1.000
_cell.angle_alpha   90.00
_cell.angle_beta   90.00
_cell.angle_gamma   90.00
#
_symmetry.space_group_name_H-M   'P 1'
#
loop_
_entity.id
_entity.type
_entity.pdbx_description
1 polymer ?
#
loop_
_entity_poly.entity_id
_entity_poly.type
_entity_poly.pdbx_seq_one_letter_code
_entity_poly.pdbx_strand_id
1 'polypeptide(L)'
;MPKLQTNGAKQKRTTYMILLLWAAVCFALLVVDWCCWAPNRLDADMASEQLLANLLAQEGGVMSTNWYYSTELRVLNTQLVMAPLFRLFTSWHTVRVVGSVVLILLYLAAWFWFGRSAKLKYSGLLGAGLLVLPYGALYRQYVLEGLYYIPHIAISFVVLGCAVRILRGGRRLAPAAGMVLFSFAAALGGPRQLFILNIPLTVAAALLCWLDAPPADTLRQKLANAWRTPGGALLVPTLAADAAALAGYLVNAKVLAEKYHFQDQGYVAFTGLNLDRLQWFANALLASFGWQEGKVFSLAALFNLAAAALILFCFVFSVWLVRGKARYPLGHRLVGAFFLAGAVCFALLYGLTNSGHSDRYLLPLAILFVPLLEIMLADCTPRHRPDAYGLTALLAAILLLRAGTDYRAAAVATNPNQGAAQFLVQNGYRDGYASFWDGNVMTELTDGTLNVWTLTPNSVPELRPWLQVTSHLQTPPQGKIFFVISKWEAYGERQPTTQALADAMPEDALIYEDETVKIYGFASDEAMRQACGFAAFP
;
A
#
# COMPACT_ATOMS: atom_id res chain seq x y z
N MET A 1 -40.84 -33.63 6.22
CA MET A 1 -40.25 -32.27 6.03
C MET A 1 -39.14 -31.83 7.02
N PRO A 2 -38.91 -32.40 8.21
CA PRO A 2 -37.82 -31.95 9.09
C PRO A 2 -36.41 -32.29 8.61
N LYS A 3 -36.18 -33.39 7.88
CA LYS A 3 -34.83 -33.81 7.43
C LYS A 3 -34.18 -32.88 6.37
N LEU A 4 -34.96 -32.19 5.56
CA LEU A 4 -34.42 -31.24 4.54
C LEU A 4 -33.93 -29.93 5.16
N GLN A 5 -34.54 -29.46 6.24
CA GLN A 5 -34.10 -28.24 6.94
C GLN A 5 -32.79 -28.47 7.73
N THR A 6 -32.63 -29.67 8.32
CA THR A 6 -31.41 -30.03 9.08
C THR A 6 -30.18 -30.19 8.17
N ASN A 7 -30.35 -30.71 6.95
CA ASN A 7 -29.25 -30.84 5.99
C ASN A 7 -28.77 -29.48 5.48
N GLY A 8 -29.65 -28.51 5.23
CA GLY A 8 -29.26 -27.16 4.82
C GLY A 8 -28.51 -26.37 5.89
N ALA A 9 -28.89 -26.52 7.17
CA ALA A 9 -28.19 -25.89 8.30
C ALA A 9 -26.80 -26.51 8.51
N LYS A 10 -26.69 -27.84 8.44
CA LYS A 10 -25.40 -28.56 8.53
C LYS A 10 -24.45 -28.15 7.41
N GLN A 11 -24.91 -28.10 6.17
CA GLN A 11 -24.11 -27.68 5.02
C GLN A 11 -23.61 -26.23 5.16
N LYS A 12 -24.44 -25.29 5.61
CA LYS A 12 -24.04 -23.90 5.88
C LYS A 12 -22.94 -23.82 6.94
N ARG A 13 -23.08 -24.59 8.03
CA ARG A 13 -22.08 -24.64 9.11
C ARG A 13 -20.74 -25.20 8.60
N THR A 14 -20.77 -26.28 7.81
CA THR A 14 -19.57 -26.87 7.22
C THR A 14 -18.84 -25.88 6.30
N THR A 15 -19.58 -25.20 5.40
CA THR A 15 -18.98 -24.19 4.51
C THR A 15 -18.37 -23.03 5.32
N TYR A 16 -19.04 -22.55 6.37
CA TYR A 16 -18.52 -21.51 7.23
C TYR A 16 -17.21 -21.94 7.90
N MET A 17 -17.13 -23.15 8.44
CA MET A 17 -15.92 -23.69 9.05
C MET A 17 -14.77 -23.86 8.07
N ILE A 18 -15.04 -24.28 6.83
CA ILE A 18 -14.03 -24.38 5.76
C ILE A 18 -13.46 -23.00 5.43
N LEU A 19 -14.33 -21.99 5.27
CA LEU A 19 -13.89 -20.63 4.97
C LEU A 19 -13.17 -19.96 6.14
N LEU A 20 -13.55 -20.27 7.37
CA LEU A 20 -12.82 -19.81 8.55
C LEU A 20 -11.42 -20.43 8.60
N LEU A 21 -11.32 -21.75 8.36
CA LEU A 21 -10.03 -22.44 8.27
C LEU A 21 -9.17 -21.87 7.14
N TRP A 22 -9.76 -21.62 5.98
CA TRP A 22 -9.11 -20.95 4.84
C TRP A 22 -8.48 -19.62 5.27
N ALA A 23 -9.28 -18.71 5.85
CA ALA A 23 -8.80 -17.41 6.30
C ALA A 23 -7.71 -17.54 7.38
N ALA A 24 -7.88 -18.47 8.34
CA ALA A 24 -6.90 -18.72 9.39
C ALA A 24 -5.57 -19.27 8.84
N VAL A 25 -5.62 -20.21 7.90
CA VAL A 25 -4.40 -20.75 7.25
C VAL A 25 -3.68 -19.68 6.45
N CYS A 26 -4.39 -18.89 5.64
CA CYS A 26 -3.77 -17.80 4.88
C CYS A 26 -3.13 -16.76 5.81
N PHE A 27 -3.78 -16.39 6.91
CA PHE A 27 -3.23 -15.49 7.89
C PHE A 27 -2.00 -16.08 8.60
N ALA A 28 -2.05 -17.35 8.98
CA ALA A 28 -0.91 -18.04 9.61
C ALA A 28 0.30 -18.10 8.68
N LEU A 29 0.11 -18.36 7.38
CA LEU A 29 1.19 -18.33 6.38
C LEU A 29 1.84 -16.94 6.30
N LEU A 30 1.04 -15.86 6.33
CA LEU A 30 1.56 -14.49 6.33
C LEU A 30 2.35 -14.18 7.62
N VAL A 31 1.89 -14.65 8.79
CA VAL A 31 2.64 -14.49 10.04
C VAL A 31 3.97 -15.25 9.99
N VAL A 32 3.99 -16.47 9.45
CA VAL A 32 5.23 -17.23 9.24
C VAL A 32 6.19 -16.49 8.30
N ASP A 33 5.68 -15.89 7.23
CA ASP A 33 6.48 -15.05 6.33
C ASP A 33 7.16 -13.90 7.08
N TRP A 34 6.41 -13.15 7.87
CA TRP A 34 6.97 -12.06 8.68
C TRP A 34 8.01 -12.52 9.70
N CYS A 35 7.75 -13.63 10.37
CA CYS A 35 8.67 -14.15 11.38
C CYS A 35 9.99 -14.69 10.78
N CYS A 36 9.95 -15.27 9.58
CA CYS A 36 11.05 -16.08 9.08
C CYS A 36 11.71 -15.51 7.80
N TRP A 37 10.96 -14.84 6.92
CA TRP A 37 11.43 -14.57 5.56
C TRP A 37 11.35 -13.10 5.13
N ALA A 38 10.43 -12.31 5.67
CA ALA A 38 10.31 -10.90 5.32
C ALA A 38 11.59 -10.08 5.58
N PRO A 39 12.41 -10.35 6.61
CA PRO A 39 13.69 -9.66 6.80
C PRO A 39 14.64 -9.80 5.61
N ASN A 40 14.56 -10.91 4.87
CA ASN A 40 15.38 -11.14 3.67
C ASN A 40 15.01 -10.21 2.51
N ARG A 41 13.81 -9.59 2.55
CA ARG A 41 13.29 -8.67 1.54
C ARG A 41 13.12 -7.24 2.07
N LEU A 42 13.63 -6.96 3.26
CA LEU A 42 13.58 -5.63 3.84
C LEU A 42 14.22 -4.62 2.91
N ASP A 43 13.50 -3.54 2.60
CA ASP A 43 13.97 -2.43 1.79
C ASP A 43 14.01 -1.12 2.61
N ALA A 44 14.59 -0.07 2.03
CA ALA A 44 14.81 1.20 2.72
C ALA A 44 13.49 1.95 3.04
N ASP A 45 12.47 1.83 2.20
CA ASP A 45 11.15 2.43 2.48
C ASP A 45 10.52 1.77 3.71
N MET A 46 10.61 0.43 3.79
CA MET A 46 10.11 -0.33 4.95
C MET A 46 10.89 0.00 6.22
N ALA A 47 12.23 0.04 6.13
CA ALA A 47 13.10 0.35 7.25
C ALA A 47 12.84 1.77 7.78
N SER A 48 12.61 2.74 6.89
CA SER A 48 12.33 4.13 7.27
C SER A 48 11.10 4.28 8.19
N GLU A 49 10.07 3.45 7.98
CA GLU A 49 8.87 3.44 8.86
C GLU A 49 9.23 3.00 10.29
N GLN A 50 10.17 2.07 10.45
CA GLN A 50 10.64 1.63 11.77
C GLN A 50 11.53 2.67 12.43
N LEU A 51 12.42 3.31 11.67
CA LEU A 51 13.28 4.39 12.18
C LEU A 51 12.42 5.55 12.71
N LEU A 52 11.43 5.99 11.92
CA LEU A 52 10.48 7.02 12.35
C LEU A 52 9.70 6.57 13.60
N ALA A 53 9.22 5.33 13.63
CA ALA A 53 8.46 4.81 14.76
C ALA A 53 9.31 4.76 16.04
N ASN A 54 10.58 4.38 15.95
CA ASN A 54 11.52 4.41 17.07
C ASN A 54 11.77 5.85 17.57
N LEU A 55 11.98 6.80 16.66
CA LEU A 55 12.11 8.22 17.00
C LEU A 55 10.88 8.74 17.76
N LEU A 56 9.68 8.46 17.24
CA LEU A 56 8.42 8.86 17.89
C LEU A 56 8.19 8.17 19.24
N ALA A 57 8.70 6.96 19.43
CA ALA A 57 8.64 6.28 20.73
C ALA A 57 9.49 7.01 21.79
N GLN A 58 10.60 7.61 21.38
CA GLN A 58 11.50 8.38 22.25
C GLN A 58 10.96 9.78 22.53
N GLU A 59 10.48 10.48 21.50
CA GLU A 59 10.02 11.87 21.60
C GLU A 59 8.58 11.98 22.13
N GLY A 60 7.75 11.01 21.85
CA GLY A 60 6.29 11.09 21.98
C GLY A 60 5.62 11.78 20.78
N GLY A 61 4.31 11.68 20.70
CA GLY A 61 3.55 12.29 19.61
C GLY A 61 3.32 11.37 18.41
N VAL A 62 2.72 11.92 17.36
CA VAL A 62 2.32 11.19 16.13
C VAL A 62 3.15 11.59 14.92
N MET A 63 3.89 12.69 15.00
CA MET A 63 4.82 13.24 14.03
C MET A 63 5.99 13.92 14.75
N SER A 64 7.15 13.97 14.11
CA SER A 64 8.35 14.60 14.63
C SER A 64 8.85 15.72 13.72
N THR A 65 9.31 16.83 14.30
CA THR A 65 10.05 17.88 13.60
C THR A 65 11.53 17.51 13.40
N ASN A 66 12.00 16.46 14.09
CA ASN A 66 13.36 15.93 13.98
C ASN A 66 13.47 14.82 12.92
N TRP A 67 12.45 14.69 12.05
CA TRP A 67 12.43 13.75 10.94
C TRP A 67 12.21 14.47 9.61
N TYR A 68 12.99 14.12 8.60
CA TYR A 68 12.76 14.57 7.24
C TYR A 68 11.87 13.56 6.51
N TYR A 69 10.61 13.93 6.28
CA TYR A 69 9.63 13.07 5.60
C TYR A 69 9.93 12.96 4.10
N SER A 70 9.28 12.01 3.45
CA SER A 70 9.34 11.85 1.98
C SER A 70 8.52 12.96 1.27
N THR A 71 7.90 12.64 0.16
CA THR A 71 7.01 13.55 -0.60
C THR A 71 5.67 13.81 0.07
N GLU A 72 5.32 13.10 1.14
CA GLU A 72 4.03 13.17 1.83
C GLU A 72 4.22 13.19 3.35
N LEU A 73 3.48 14.08 4.01
CA LEU A 73 3.34 14.08 5.47
C LEU A 73 2.21 13.13 5.86
N ARG A 74 2.53 11.91 6.27
CA ARG A 74 1.55 10.86 6.58
C ARG A 74 1.23 10.85 8.07
N VAL A 75 0.05 11.36 8.45
CA VAL A 75 -0.41 11.39 9.84
C VAL A 75 -0.97 10.02 10.26
N LEU A 76 -1.87 9.45 9.45
CA LEU A 76 -2.43 8.12 9.68
C LEU A 76 -1.62 7.07 8.91
N ASN A 77 -0.58 6.54 9.54
CA ASN A 77 0.28 5.53 8.93
C ASN A 77 0.77 4.52 9.97
N THR A 78 1.68 3.64 9.59
CA THR A 78 2.25 2.52 10.36
C THR A 78 2.82 2.94 11.71
N GLN A 79 3.46 4.13 11.78
CA GLN A 79 4.06 4.64 13.00
C GLN A 79 3.08 4.76 14.19
N LEU A 80 1.79 4.97 13.92
CA LEU A 80 0.77 5.04 15.00
C LEU A 80 0.62 3.71 15.77
N VAL A 81 0.93 2.60 15.12
CA VAL A 81 0.91 1.26 15.74
C VAL A 81 2.30 0.86 16.22
N MET A 82 3.35 1.16 15.44
CA MET A 82 4.69 0.68 15.73
C MET A 82 5.38 1.50 16.84
N ALA A 83 5.20 2.82 16.90
CA ALA A 83 5.84 3.64 17.93
C ALA A 83 5.47 3.22 19.38
N PRO A 84 4.21 2.97 19.73
CA PRO A 84 3.88 2.42 21.06
C PRO A 84 4.55 1.07 21.36
N LEU A 85 4.76 0.21 20.33
CA LEU A 85 5.37 -1.10 20.50
C LEU A 85 6.86 -1.02 20.82
N PHE A 86 7.58 0.01 20.35
CA PHE A 86 8.97 0.27 20.75
C PHE A 86 9.14 0.57 22.23
N ARG A 87 8.07 0.94 22.94
CA ARG A 87 8.09 1.08 24.40
C ARG A 87 7.93 -0.25 25.14
N LEU A 88 7.51 -1.31 24.43
CA LEU A 88 7.25 -2.64 24.99
C LEU A 88 8.32 -3.65 24.59
N PHE A 89 8.93 -3.49 23.43
CA PHE A 89 9.88 -4.43 22.85
C PHE A 89 11.16 -3.71 22.44
N THR A 90 12.31 -4.34 22.69
CA THR A 90 13.64 -3.84 22.28
C THR A 90 14.06 -4.32 20.90
N SER A 91 13.63 -5.50 20.47
CA SER A 91 13.91 -6.03 19.13
C SER A 91 13.02 -5.37 18.08
N TRP A 92 13.63 -4.75 17.09
CA TRP A 92 12.94 -4.11 15.98
C TRP A 92 12.16 -5.10 15.14
N HIS A 93 12.73 -6.29 14.93
CA HIS A 93 12.02 -7.37 14.27
C HIS A 93 10.73 -7.76 14.99
N THR A 94 10.75 -7.86 16.31
CA THR A 94 9.54 -8.13 17.11
C THR A 94 8.51 -7.01 16.96
N VAL A 95 8.93 -5.75 17.02
CA VAL A 95 8.04 -4.59 16.78
C VAL A 95 7.39 -4.69 15.41
N ARG A 96 8.16 -5.01 14.36
CA ARG A 96 7.66 -5.19 13.01
C ARG A 96 6.60 -6.29 12.93
N VAL A 97 6.90 -7.48 13.43
CA VAL A 97 5.97 -8.63 13.38
C VAL A 97 4.67 -8.32 14.12
N VAL A 98 4.76 -7.85 15.37
CA VAL A 98 3.58 -7.52 16.17
C VAL A 98 2.79 -6.37 15.56
N GLY A 99 3.47 -5.33 15.09
CA GLY A 99 2.85 -4.19 14.40
C GLY A 99 2.13 -4.60 13.12
N SER A 100 2.75 -5.50 12.33
CA SER A 100 2.15 -6.07 11.12
C SER A 100 0.87 -6.84 11.44
N VAL A 101 0.89 -7.67 12.49
CA VAL A 101 -0.31 -8.40 12.95
C VAL A 101 -1.42 -7.42 13.31
N VAL A 102 -1.15 -6.39 14.10
CA VAL A 102 -2.14 -5.38 14.49
C VAL A 102 -2.72 -4.66 13.28
N LEU A 103 -1.87 -4.20 12.36
CA LEU A 103 -2.29 -3.47 11.15
C LEU A 103 -3.15 -4.34 10.23
N ILE A 104 -2.79 -5.61 10.02
CA ILE A 104 -3.62 -6.53 9.23
C ILE A 104 -4.94 -6.86 9.94
N LEU A 105 -4.96 -6.98 11.26
CA LEU A 105 -6.22 -7.16 11.98
C LEU A 105 -7.15 -5.94 11.83
N LEU A 106 -6.61 -4.72 11.87
CA LEU A 106 -7.38 -3.50 11.57
C LEU A 106 -7.89 -3.48 10.13
N TYR A 107 -7.06 -3.89 9.18
CA TYR A 107 -7.44 -4.05 7.78
C TYR A 107 -8.58 -5.06 7.60
N LEU A 108 -8.47 -6.25 8.19
CA LEU A 108 -9.51 -7.27 8.17
C LEU A 108 -10.78 -6.82 8.91
N ALA A 109 -10.66 -6.05 10.00
CA ALA A 109 -11.82 -5.46 10.68
C ALA A 109 -12.58 -4.49 9.75
N ALA A 110 -11.88 -3.64 9.00
CA ALA A 110 -12.48 -2.78 7.98
C ALA A 110 -13.14 -3.57 6.86
N TRP A 111 -12.50 -4.66 6.40
CA TRP A 111 -13.07 -5.59 5.43
C TRP A 111 -14.37 -6.25 5.95
N PHE A 112 -14.38 -6.78 7.17
CA PHE A 112 -15.58 -7.39 7.75
C PHE A 112 -16.69 -6.38 8.01
N TRP A 113 -16.34 -5.14 8.36
CA TRP A 113 -17.30 -4.05 8.43
C TRP A 113 -17.98 -3.80 7.08
N PHE A 114 -17.19 -3.70 6.00
CA PHE A 114 -17.70 -3.59 4.63
C PHE A 114 -18.56 -4.81 4.27
N GLY A 115 -18.08 -6.02 4.49
CA GLY A 115 -18.76 -7.27 4.16
C GLY A 115 -20.14 -7.40 4.83
N ARG A 116 -20.24 -7.01 6.12
CA ARG A 116 -21.53 -6.93 6.83
C ARG A 116 -22.44 -5.85 6.25
N SER A 117 -21.87 -4.71 5.88
CA SER A 117 -22.62 -3.61 5.26
C SER A 117 -23.14 -3.99 3.90
N ALA A 118 -22.37 -4.68 3.07
CA ALA A 118 -22.74 -5.17 1.76
C ALA A 118 -23.56 -6.49 1.79
N LYS A 119 -23.74 -7.12 2.96
CA LYS A 119 -24.36 -8.45 3.12
C LYS A 119 -23.66 -9.54 2.30
N LEU A 120 -22.34 -9.52 2.27
CA LEU A 120 -21.57 -10.56 1.62
C LEU A 120 -21.83 -11.93 2.27
N LYS A 121 -21.75 -13.00 1.47
CA LYS A 121 -21.90 -14.37 1.95
C LYS A 121 -20.84 -14.70 2.99
N TYR A 122 -21.23 -15.43 4.02
CA TYR A 122 -20.32 -15.82 5.10
C TYR A 122 -19.50 -14.65 5.66
N SER A 123 -20.07 -13.43 5.61
CA SER A 123 -19.45 -12.19 6.09
C SER A 123 -18.10 -11.86 5.44
N GLY A 124 -17.83 -12.38 4.23
CA GLY A 124 -16.57 -12.08 3.53
C GLY A 124 -15.37 -12.92 3.97
N LEU A 125 -15.57 -14.11 4.55
CA LEU A 125 -14.47 -14.98 5.00
C LEU A 125 -13.56 -15.46 3.87
N LEU A 126 -14.11 -15.69 2.67
CA LEU A 126 -13.31 -16.04 1.51
C LEU A 126 -12.36 -14.88 1.16
N GLY A 127 -12.92 -13.67 1.07
CA GLY A 127 -12.18 -12.46 0.78
C GLY A 127 -11.12 -12.15 1.84
N ALA A 128 -11.39 -12.43 3.13
CA ALA A 128 -10.39 -12.25 4.18
C ALA A 128 -9.11 -13.07 3.92
N GLY A 129 -9.25 -14.34 3.49
CA GLY A 129 -8.09 -15.14 3.10
C GLY A 129 -7.39 -14.62 1.84
N LEU A 130 -8.14 -14.15 0.82
CA LEU A 130 -7.56 -13.56 -0.39
C LEU A 130 -6.79 -12.27 -0.10
N LEU A 131 -7.26 -11.45 0.86
CA LEU A 131 -6.64 -10.18 1.24
C LEU A 131 -5.30 -10.34 1.98
N VAL A 132 -5.04 -11.50 2.56
CA VAL A 132 -3.77 -11.78 3.26
C VAL A 132 -2.81 -12.66 2.44
N LEU A 133 -3.16 -12.98 1.18
CA LEU A 133 -2.27 -13.70 0.26
C LEU A 133 -1.58 -12.72 -0.71
N PRO A 134 -0.28 -12.87 -0.97
CA PRO A 134 0.42 -12.09 -1.98
C PRO A 134 -0.01 -12.54 -3.40
N TYR A 135 -0.88 -11.76 -4.03
CA TYR A 135 -1.30 -12.01 -5.41
C TYR A 135 -0.40 -11.33 -6.46
N GLY A 136 0.55 -10.51 -6.04
CA GLY A 136 1.52 -9.80 -6.86
C GLY A 136 2.67 -9.24 -6.02
N ALA A 137 3.81 -8.99 -6.66
CA ALA A 137 4.99 -8.41 -6.00
C ALA A 137 4.68 -7.05 -5.34
N LEU A 138 3.99 -6.17 -6.07
CA LEU A 138 3.59 -4.86 -5.54
C LEU A 138 2.66 -4.98 -4.32
N TYR A 139 1.67 -5.87 -4.37
CA TYR A 139 0.76 -6.07 -3.24
C TYR A 139 1.50 -6.63 -2.02
N ARG A 140 2.38 -7.60 -2.23
CA ARG A 140 3.23 -8.13 -1.17
C ARG A 140 4.07 -7.01 -0.54
N GLN A 141 4.85 -6.29 -1.35
CA GLN A 141 5.79 -5.27 -0.89
C GLN A 141 5.08 -4.10 -0.17
N TYR A 142 4.02 -3.54 -0.77
CA TYR A 142 3.42 -2.30 -0.28
C TYR A 142 2.25 -2.47 0.68
N VAL A 143 1.60 -3.64 0.69
CA VAL A 143 0.45 -3.90 1.55
C VAL A 143 0.74 -4.92 2.64
N LEU A 144 1.41 -6.05 2.32
CA LEU A 144 1.61 -7.13 3.29
C LEU A 144 2.92 -6.99 4.09
N GLU A 145 4.00 -6.51 3.49
CA GLU A 145 5.32 -6.35 4.14
C GLU A 145 5.57 -4.90 4.59
N GLY A 146 5.43 -3.92 3.68
CA GLY A 146 5.62 -2.51 3.97
C GLY A 146 4.47 -1.85 4.73
N LEU A 147 3.23 -2.38 4.60
CA LEU A 147 2.01 -2.01 5.34
C LEU A 147 1.49 -0.59 5.09
N TYR A 148 2.25 0.29 4.45
CA TYR A 148 1.91 1.71 4.30
C TYR A 148 0.75 1.99 3.33
N TYR A 149 0.23 0.99 2.60
CA TYR A 149 -1.03 1.09 1.85
C TYR A 149 -2.25 0.61 2.64
N ILE A 150 -2.06 -0.05 3.79
CA ILE A 150 -3.16 -0.54 4.64
C ILE A 150 -4.10 0.59 5.06
N PRO A 151 -3.64 1.76 5.56
CA PRO A 151 -4.54 2.83 5.95
C PRO A 151 -5.47 3.27 4.82
N HIS A 152 -4.93 3.42 3.61
CA HIS A 152 -5.71 3.84 2.43
C HIS A 152 -6.81 2.84 2.07
N ILE A 153 -6.47 1.54 2.06
CA ILE A 153 -7.41 0.47 1.67
C ILE A 153 -8.43 0.24 2.79
N ALA A 154 -7.99 0.20 4.05
CA ALA A 154 -8.88 0.02 5.20
C ALA A 154 -9.92 1.15 5.29
N ILE A 155 -9.49 2.40 5.16
CA ILE A 155 -10.40 3.56 5.14
C ILE A 155 -11.37 3.46 3.96
N SER A 156 -10.90 3.03 2.78
CA SER A 156 -11.78 2.83 1.63
C SER A 156 -12.87 1.80 1.92
N PHE A 157 -12.56 0.67 2.57
CA PHE A 157 -13.57 -0.30 2.99
C PHE A 157 -14.55 0.26 4.03
N VAL A 158 -14.06 1.04 5.00
CA VAL A 158 -14.94 1.68 5.99
C VAL A 158 -15.91 2.64 5.33
N VAL A 159 -15.42 3.54 4.47
CA VAL A 159 -16.23 4.55 3.78
C VAL A 159 -17.20 3.92 2.80
N LEU A 160 -16.77 2.93 2.00
CA LEU A 160 -17.66 2.16 1.13
C LEU A 160 -18.75 1.43 1.94
N GLY A 161 -18.40 0.85 3.09
CA GLY A 161 -19.36 0.24 4.00
C GLY A 161 -20.40 1.23 4.52
N CYS A 162 -19.98 2.45 4.85
CA CYS A 162 -20.88 3.55 5.22
C CYS A 162 -21.81 3.95 4.06
N ALA A 163 -21.26 4.12 2.86
CA ALA A 163 -22.02 4.44 1.65
C ALA A 163 -23.09 3.38 1.34
N VAL A 164 -22.73 2.10 1.39
CA VAL A 164 -23.66 0.99 1.21
C VAL A 164 -24.77 1.00 2.28
N ARG A 165 -24.46 1.31 3.53
CA ARG A 165 -25.47 1.43 4.60
C ARG A 165 -26.46 2.56 4.34
N ILE A 166 -26.00 3.72 3.86
CA ILE A 166 -26.86 4.84 3.45
C ILE A 166 -27.84 4.39 2.36
N LEU A 167 -27.36 3.71 1.34
CA LEU A 167 -28.18 3.20 0.23
C LEU A 167 -29.20 2.14 0.64
N ARG A 168 -28.93 1.40 1.71
CA ARG A 168 -29.86 0.39 2.24
C ARG A 168 -31.00 0.95 3.06
N GLY A 169 -30.97 2.24 3.34
CA GLY A 169 -31.94 2.92 4.20
C GLY A 169 -31.68 2.75 5.69
N GLY A 170 -32.49 3.39 6.52
CA GLY A 170 -32.32 3.41 7.98
C GLY A 170 -31.65 4.69 8.49
N ARG A 171 -30.94 4.60 9.63
CA ARG A 171 -30.23 5.74 10.23
C ARG A 171 -29.06 6.14 9.35
N ARG A 172 -29.13 7.32 8.69
CA ARG A 172 -28.12 7.79 7.73
C ARG A 172 -27.04 8.65 8.38
N LEU A 173 -27.33 9.29 9.51
CA LEU A 173 -26.44 10.28 10.13
C LEU A 173 -25.11 9.67 10.55
N ALA A 174 -25.12 8.55 11.28
CA ALA A 174 -23.86 7.92 11.74
C ALA A 174 -22.96 7.42 10.58
N PRO A 175 -23.47 6.72 9.54
CA PRO A 175 -22.64 6.40 8.37
C PRO A 175 -22.14 7.64 7.63
N ALA A 176 -22.93 8.71 7.47
CA ALA A 176 -22.49 9.94 6.84
C ALA A 176 -21.39 10.65 7.65
N ALA A 177 -21.55 10.72 8.98
CA ALA A 177 -20.50 11.24 9.86
C ALA A 177 -19.21 10.41 9.77
N GLY A 178 -19.33 9.08 9.68
CA GLY A 178 -18.19 8.19 9.46
C GLY A 178 -17.47 8.49 8.13
N MET A 179 -18.21 8.68 7.03
CA MET A 179 -17.61 9.08 5.75
C MET A 179 -16.83 10.38 5.86
N VAL A 180 -17.42 11.42 6.47
CA VAL A 180 -16.80 12.73 6.66
C VAL A 180 -15.53 12.62 7.52
N LEU A 181 -15.62 11.95 8.66
CA LEU A 181 -14.51 11.81 9.61
C LEU A 181 -13.32 11.07 8.99
N PHE A 182 -13.57 9.89 8.38
CA PHE A 182 -12.50 9.08 7.80
C PHE A 182 -11.90 9.72 6.54
N SER A 183 -12.70 10.45 5.74
CA SER A 183 -12.19 11.19 4.59
C SER A 183 -11.31 12.37 5.01
N PHE A 184 -11.69 13.14 6.03
CA PHE A 184 -10.86 14.19 6.62
C PHE A 184 -9.53 13.62 7.15
N ALA A 185 -9.62 12.60 8.02
CA ALA A 185 -8.47 12.01 8.66
C ALA A 185 -7.46 11.40 7.66
N ALA A 186 -7.95 10.73 6.61
CA ALA A 186 -7.11 10.18 5.57
C ALA A 186 -6.40 11.27 4.75
N ALA A 187 -7.08 12.37 4.46
CA ALA A 187 -6.52 13.46 3.68
C ALA A 187 -5.52 14.34 4.46
N LEU A 188 -5.44 14.18 5.80
CA LEU A 188 -4.30 14.70 6.58
C LEU A 188 -2.96 14.08 6.16
N GLY A 189 -2.95 12.96 5.43
CA GLY A 189 -1.76 12.35 4.84
C GLY A 189 -1.47 12.78 3.40
N GLY A 190 -2.15 13.82 2.89
CA GLY A 190 -1.97 14.32 1.52
C GLY A 190 -3.16 14.06 0.59
N PRO A 191 -3.07 14.42 -0.71
CA PRO A 191 -4.21 14.43 -1.64
C PRO A 191 -4.57 13.04 -2.17
N ARG A 192 -3.75 12.02 -1.93
CA ARG A 192 -3.91 10.69 -2.53
C ARG A 192 -5.31 10.10 -2.33
N GLN A 193 -5.89 10.27 -1.13
CA GLN A 193 -7.20 9.72 -0.79
C GLN A 193 -8.34 10.35 -1.60
N LEU A 194 -8.20 11.59 -2.05
CA LEU A 194 -9.17 12.23 -2.96
C LEU A 194 -9.32 11.43 -4.25
N PHE A 195 -8.20 11.00 -4.84
CA PHE A 195 -8.17 10.28 -6.11
C PHE A 195 -8.47 8.78 -5.97
N ILE A 196 -8.10 8.16 -4.85
CA ILE A 196 -8.34 6.74 -4.59
C ILE A 196 -9.80 6.48 -4.21
N LEU A 197 -10.42 7.35 -3.41
CA LEU A 197 -11.70 7.09 -2.78
C LEU A 197 -12.76 8.15 -3.06
N ASN A 198 -12.48 9.41 -2.71
CA ASN A 198 -13.51 10.43 -2.60
C ASN A 198 -14.13 10.78 -3.96
N ILE A 199 -13.33 11.24 -4.92
CA ILE A 199 -13.79 11.56 -6.29
C ILE A 199 -14.43 10.34 -6.96
N PRO A 200 -13.81 9.15 -7.01
CA PRO A 200 -14.45 7.96 -7.58
C PRO A 200 -15.79 7.60 -6.93
N LEU A 201 -15.93 7.76 -5.61
CA LEU A 201 -17.18 7.45 -4.92
C LEU A 201 -18.30 8.44 -5.26
N THR A 202 -17.97 9.72 -5.36
CA THR A 202 -18.92 10.76 -5.79
C THR A 202 -19.35 10.56 -7.24
N VAL A 203 -18.41 10.24 -8.14
CA VAL A 203 -18.70 9.90 -9.54
C VAL A 203 -19.59 8.65 -9.62
N ALA A 204 -19.30 7.61 -8.84
CA ALA A 204 -20.10 6.39 -8.79
C ALA A 204 -21.53 6.67 -8.28
N ALA A 205 -21.68 7.49 -7.24
CA ALA A 205 -22.99 7.89 -6.72
C ALA A 205 -23.77 8.69 -7.76
N ALA A 206 -23.12 9.65 -8.44
CA ALA A 206 -23.73 10.44 -9.51
C ALA A 206 -24.17 9.58 -10.70
N LEU A 207 -23.31 8.63 -11.12
CA LEU A 207 -23.63 7.67 -12.19
C LEU A 207 -24.89 6.85 -11.85
N LEU A 208 -24.97 6.26 -10.67
CA LEU A 208 -26.13 5.49 -10.24
C LEU A 208 -27.38 6.36 -10.09
N CYS A 209 -27.21 7.58 -9.58
CA CYS A 209 -28.27 8.57 -9.49
C CYS A 209 -28.88 8.85 -10.88
N TRP A 210 -28.02 9.07 -11.88
CA TRP A 210 -28.45 9.33 -13.26
C TRP A 210 -29.09 8.12 -13.94
N LEU A 211 -28.52 6.92 -13.78
CA LEU A 211 -29.03 5.70 -14.39
C LEU A 211 -30.36 5.24 -13.79
N ASP A 212 -30.58 5.55 -12.51
CA ASP A 212 -31.81 5.14 -11.80
C ASP A 212 -32.93 6.20 -11.90
N ALA A 213 -32.61 7.38 -12.42
CA ALA A 213 -33.61 8.43 -12.63
C ALA A 213 -34.68 7.96 -13.64
N PRO A 214 -35.98 8.20 -13.34
CA PRO A 214 -37.03 7.99 -14.32
C PRO A 214 -36.81 8.82 -15.60
N PRO A 215 -37.29 8.33 -16.76
CA PRO A 215 -37.29 9.11 -17.98
C PRO A 215 -37.93 10.49 -17.79
N ALA A 216 -37.46 11.48 -18.49
CA ALA A 216 -37.97 12.85 -18.44
C ALA A 216 -37.77 13.54 -19.78
N ASP A 217 -38.68 14.44 -20.12
CA ASP A 217 -38.68 15.17 -21.38
C ASP A 217 -37.61 16.28 -21.43
N THR A 218 -37.20 16.79 -20.26
CA THR A 218 -36.18 17.82 -20.15
C THR A 218 -35.02 17.40 -19.24
N LEU A 219 -33.82 17.95 -19.51
CA LEU A 219 -32.64 17.74 -18.67
C LEU A 219 -32.91 18.17 -17.23
N ARG A 220 -33.60 19.28 -17.01
CA ARG A 220 -33.95 19.81 -15.69
C ARG A 220 -34.84 18.83 -14.91
N GLN A 221 -35.85 18.26 -15.56
CA GLN A 221 -36.70 17.23 -14.94
C GLN A 221 -35.90 15.96 -14.64
N LYS A 222 -35.04 15.52 -15.55
CA LYS A 222 -34.19 14.36 -15.33
C LYS A 222 -33.25 14.55 -14.16
N LEU A 223 -32.63 15.70 -13.99
CA LEU A 223 -31.80 16.04 -12.84
C LEU A 223 -32.61 16.06 -11.54
N ALA A 224 -33.82 16.66 -11.55
CA ALA A 224 -34.71 16.65 -10.39
C ALA A 224 -35.15 15.22 -10.00
N ASN A 225 -35.44 14.38 -10.99
CA ASN A 225 -35.77 12.97 -10.77
C ASN A 225 -34.56 12.18 -10.24
N ALA A 226 -33.38 12.41 -10.78
CA ALA A 226 -32.13 11.80 -10.36
C ALA A 226 -31.86 12.08 -8.87
N TRP A 227 -32.01 13.33 -8.45
CA TRP A 227 -31.83 13.75 -7.06
C TRP A 227 -32.74 13.03 -6.05
N ARG A 228 -33.94 12.62 -6.49
CA ARG A 228 -34.91 11.89 -5.66
C ARG A 228 -34.65 10.40 -5.57
N THR A 229 -33.69 9.86 -6.33
CA THR A 229 -33.29 8.44 -6.25
C THR A 229 -32.54 8.14 -4.96
N PRO A 230 -32.44 6.87 -4.54
CA PRO A 230 -31.55 6.48 -3.44
C PRO A 230 -30.06 6.85 -3.71
N GLY A 231 -29.61 6.82 -4.98
CA GLY A 231 -28.29 7.33 -5.37
C GLY A 231 -28.13 8.82 -5.08
N GLY A 232 -29.16 9.63 -5.34
CA GLY A 232 -29.19 11.05 -4.98
C GLY A 232 -29.07 11.30 -3.48
N ALA A 233 -29.66 10.44 -2.66
CA ALA A 233 -29.51 10.52 -1.21
C ALA A 233 -28.08 10.23 -0.72
N LEU A 234 -27.23 9.58 -1.52
CA LEU A 234 -25.82 9.37 -1.23
C LEU A 234 -24.94 10.55 -1.66
N LEU A 235 -25.36 11.35 -2.67
CA LEU A 235 -24.56 12.47 -3.18
C LEU A 235 -24.24 13.52 -2.11
N VAL A 236 -25.17 13.85 -1.22
CA VAL A 236 -24.92 14.82 -0.15
C VAL A 236 -23.81 14.33 0.80
N PRO A 237 -23.88 13.11 1.36
CA PRO A 237 -22.78 12.56 2.16
C PRO A 237 -21.44 12.44 1.42
N THR A 238 -21.43 12.09 0.13
CA THR A 238 -20.17 12.01 -0.63
C THR A 238 -19.57 13.39 -0.84
N LEU A 239 -20.34 14.39 -1.25
CA LEU A 239 -19.87 15.76 -1.38
C LEU A 239 -19.40 16.36 -0.04
N ALA A 240 -20.07 16.04 1.07
CA ALA A 240 -19.61 16.42 2.41
C ALA A 240 -18.28 15.73 2.77
N ALA A 241 -18.10 14.46 2.38
CA ALA A 241 -16.84 13.73 2.57
C ALA A 241 -15.72 14.30 1.67
N ASP A 242 -16.03 14.71 0.43
CA ASP A 242 -15.08 15.38 -0.47
C ASP A 242 -14.63 16.73 0.10
N ALA A 243 -15.57 17.53 0.61
CA ALA A 243 -15.25 18.80 1.27
C ALA A 243 -14.39 18.59 2.53
N ALA A 244 -14.69 17.55 3.32
CA ALA A 244 -13.89 17.19 4.49
C ALA A 244 -12.48 16.70 4.10
N ALA A 245 -12.36 15.90 3.05
CA ALA A 245 -11.07 15.47 2.52
C ALA A 245 -10.27 16.67 1.99
N LEU A 246 -10.89 17.59 1.28
CA LEU A 246 -10.24 18.82 0.85
C LEU A 246 -9.76 19.65 2.06
N ALA A 247 -10.59 19.78 3.09
CA ALA A 247 -10.20 20.46 4.33
C ALA A 247 -9.02 19.77 5.02
N GLY A 248 -9.02 18.43 5.12
CA GLY A 248 -7.88 17.65 5.65
C GLY A 248 -6.60 17.86 4.85
N TYR A 249 -6.71 17.86 3.52
CA TYR A 249 -5.58 18.16 2.63
C TYR A 249 -5.08 19.61 2.81
N LEU A 250 -5.97 20.59 2.96
CA LEU A 250 -5.56 21.97 3.22
C LEU A 250 -4.84 22.11 4.56
N VAL A 251 -5.27 21.39 5.60
CA VAL A 251 -4.52 21.32 6.86
C VAL A 251 -3.14 20.71 6.65
N ASN A 252 -3.04 19.60 5.89
CA ASN A 252 -1.74 19.02 5.54
C ASN A 252 -0.83 20.02 4.81
N ALA A 253 -1.33 20.63 3.73
CA ALA A 253 -0.55 21.48 2.84
C ALA A 253 -0.24 22.89 3.38
N LYS A 254 -1.03 23.42 4.35
CA LYS A 254 -0.87 24.78 4.85
C LYS A 254 -0.47 24.88 6.32
N VAL A 255 -0.76 23.84 7.11
CA VAL A 255 -0.44 23.86 8.55
C VAL A 255 0.69 22.87 8.87
N LEU A 256 0.56 21.63 8.40
CA LEU A 256 1.58 20.60 8.68
C LEU A 256 2.86 20.84 7.86
N ALA A 257 2.71 21.24 6.59
CA ALA A 257 3.84 21.53 5.71
C ALA A 257 4.72 22.70 6.19
N GLU A 258 4.18 23.66 6.94
CA GLU A 258 4.96 24.74 7.56
C GLU A 258 5.75 24.28 8.80
N LYS A 259 5.31 23.18 9.42
CA LYS A 259 5.88 22.69 10.68
C LYS A 259 6.87 21.56 10.49
N TYR A 260 6.67 20.70 9.52
CA TYR A 260 7.44 19.47 9.34
C TYR A 260 8.27 19.50 8.06
N HIS A 261 9.46 18.92 8.09
CA HIS A 261 10.36 18.86 6.95
C HIS A 261 9.93 17.75 5.99
N PHE A 262 9.75 18.06 4.71
CA PHE A 262 9.46 17.10 3.65
C PHE A 262 9.89 17.63 2.28
N GLN A 263 9.99 16.76 1.29
CA GLN A 263 10.35 17.16 -0.07
C GLN A 263 9.08 17.48 -0.87
N ASP A 264 8.85 18.75 -1.16
CA ASP A 264 7.76 19.18 -2.05
C ASP A 264 8.07 18.75 -3.51
N GLN A 265 7.16 18.00 -4.12
CA GLN A 265 7.26 17.57 -5.52
C GLN A 265 6.58 18.53 -6.51
N GLY A 266 6.11 19.67 -6.05
CA GLY A 266 5.43 20.66 -6.86
C GLY A 266 3.98 20.32 -7.20
N TYR A 267 3.42 21.04 -8.15
CA TYR A 267 2.01 20.96 -8.50
C TYR A 267 1.74 19.92 -9.59
N VAL A 268 0.63 19.19 -9.43
CA VAL A 268 0.04 18.42 -10.52
C VAL A 268 -0.60 19.41 -11.49
N ALA A 269 -0.06 19.48 -12.70
CA ALA A 269 -0.54 20.37 -13.75
C ALA A 269 -1.20 19.59 -14.90
N PHE A 270 -2.19 20.20 -15.53
CA PHE A 270 -2.78 19.67 -16.76
C PHE A 270 -1.80 19.84 -17.92
N THR A 271 -1.49 18.75 -18.64
CA THR A 271 -0.53 18.74 -19.75
C THR A 271 -1.16 18.37 -21.09
N GLY A 272 -2.47 18.12 -21.13
CA GLY A 272 -3.15 17.57 -22.29
C GLY A 272 -2.99 16.06 -22.42
N LEU A 273 -3.65 15.47 -23.41
CA LEU A 273 -3.64 14.02 -23.64
C LEU A 273 -2.23 13.54 -24.04
N ASN A 274 -1.72 12.59 -23.28
CA ASN A 274 -0.44 11.93 -23.53
C ASN A 274 -0.63 10.41 -23.60
N LEU A 275 -0.36 9.82 -24.77
CA LEU A 275 -0.56 8.40 -25.02
C LEU A 275 0.45 7.52 -24.31
N ASP A 276 1.70 7.98 -24.15
CA ASP A 276 2.74 7.21 -23.42
C ASP A 276 2.34 7.07 -21.95
N ARG A 277 1.76 8.11 -21.35
CA ARG A 277 1.26 8.06 -19.99
C ARG A 277 0.04 7.15 -19.83
N LEU A 278 -0.82 7.04 -20.84
CA LEU A 278 -1.90 6.05 -20.88
C LEU A 278 -1.35 4.62 -20.98
N GLN A 279 -0.25 4.42 -21.68
CA GLN A 279 0.46 3.13 -21.69
C GLN A 279 1.04 2.83 -20.31
N TRP A 280 1.63 3.81 -19.61
CA TRP A 280 2.06 3.62 -18.21
C TRP A 280 0.90 3.23 -17.29
N PHE A 281 -0.26 3.88 -17.43
CA PHE A 281 -1.46 3.47 -16.70
C PHE A 281 -1.84 2.01 -16.97
N ALA A 282 -1.82 1.58 -18.23
CA ALA A 282 -2.14 0.19 -18.59
C ALA A 282 -1.12 -0.80 -17.99
N ASN A 283 0.17 -0.50 -18.05
CA ASN A 283 1.22 -1.30 -17.43
C ASN A 283 1.10 -1.34 -15.90
N ALA A 284 0.84 -0.19 -15.27
CA ALA A 284 0.63 -0.09 -13.83
C ALA A 284 -0.62 -0.88 -13.39
N LEU A 285 -1.68 -0.88 -14.20
CA LEU A 285 -2.87 -1.69 -13.94
C LEU A 285 -2.54 -3.19 -14.00
N LEU A 286 -1.83 -3.63 -15.02
CA LEU A 286 -1.37 -5.02 -15.13
C LEU A 286 -0.52 -5.42 -13.93
N ALA A 287 0.50 -4.63 -13.59
CA ALA A 287 1.40 -4.88 -12.47
C ALA A 287 0.66 -4.93 -11.12
N SER A 288 -0.32 -4.03 -10.90
CA SER A 288 -1.10 -3.99 -9.67
C SER A 288 -2.02 -5.19 -9.48
N PHE A 289 -2.42 -5.88 -10.56
CA PHE A 289 -3.13 -7.18 -10.52
C PHE A 289 -2.19 -8.38 -10.47
N GLY A 290 -0.87 -8.16 -10.44
CA GLY A 290 0.12 -9.20 -10.26
C GLY A 290 0.76 -9.69 -11.55
N TRP A 291 0.63 -8.97 -12.66
CA TRP A 291 1.42 -9.23 -13.87
C TRP A 291 2.92 -9.09 -13.57
N GLN A 292 3.73 -9.97 -14.14
CA GLN A 292 5.18 -9.97 -14.00
C GLN A 292 5.84 -10.40 -15.29
N GLU A 293 7.09 -9.99 -15.49
CA GLU A 293 7.88 -10.46 -16.61
C GLU A 293 8.19 -11.95 -16.46
N GLY A 294 8.26 -12.66 -17.57
CA GLY A 294 8.56 -14.09 -17.58
C GLY A 294 8.40 -14.75 -18.94
N LYS A 295 8.92 -15.97 -19.04
CA LYS A 295 8.83 -16.78 -20.27
C LYS A 295 7.39 -17.25 -20.50
N VAL A 296 6.99 -17.40 -21.77
CA VAL A 296 5.64 -17.82 -22.19
C VAL A 296 5.22 -19.15 -21.58
N PHE A 297 6.13 -20.13 -21.49
CA PHE A 297 5.87 -21.43 -20.86
C PHE A 297 6.52 -21.48 -19.47
N SER A 298 5.89 -20.81 -18.50
CA SER A 298 6.36 -20.73 -17.12
C SER A 298 5.23 -20.50 -16.13
N LEU A 299 5.50 -20.59 -14.83
CA LEU A 299 4.55 -20.20 -13.79
C LEU A 299 4.18 -18.70 -13.88
N ALA A 300 5.11 -17.84 -14.34
CA ALA A 300 4.81 -16.43 -14.59
C ALA A 300 3.69 -16.25 -15.62
N ALA A 301 3.67 -17.06 -16.70
CA ALA A 301 2.60 -17.01 -17.68
C ALA A 301 1.23 -17.41 -17.09
N LEU A 302 1.17 -18.39 -16.18
CA LEU A 302 -0.05 -18.75 -15.47
C LEU A 302 -0.53 -17.60 -14.59
N PHE A 303 0.36 -16.94 -13.86
CA PHE A 303 0.03 -15.79 -13.01
C PHE A 303 -0.43 -14.60 -13.84
N ASN A 304 0.21 -14.36 -14.99
CA ASN A 304 -0.18 -13.30 -15.93
C ASN A 304 -1.56 -13.56 -16.55
N LEU A 305 -1.87 -14.80 -16.88
CA LEU A 305 -3.21 -15.17 -17.34
C LEU A 305 -4.27 -14.93 -16.25
N ALA A 306 -3.96 -15.28 -15.01
CA ALA A 306 -4.85 -15.01 -13.88
C ALA A 306 -5.04 -13.50 -13.65
N ALA A 307 -3.97 -12.68 -13.73
CA ALA A 307 -4.05 -11.23 -13.63
C ALA A 307 -4.92 -10.62 -14.73
N ALA A 308 -4.72 -11.02 -16.00
CA ALA A 308 -5.53 -10.58 -17.13
C ALA A 308 -7.00 -10.98 -16.98
N ALA A 309 -7.25 -12.23 -16.54
CA ALA A 309 -8.61 -12.72 -16.28
C ALA A 309 -9.29 -11.93 -15.15
N LEU A 310 -8.57 -11.59 -14.08
CA LEU A 310 -9.09 -10.75 -12.99
C LEU A 310 -9.43 -9.33 -13.45
N ILE A 311 -8.57 -8.71 -14.25
CA ILE A 311 -8.85 -7.38 -14.82
C ILE A 311 -10.12 -7.43 -15.67
N LEU A 312 -10.19 -8.37 -16.60
CA LEU A 312 -11.36 -8.55 -17.47
C LEU A 312 -12.63 -8.81 -16.64
N PHE A 313 -12.54 -9.69 -15.63
CA PHE A 313 -13.63 -9.96 -14.69
C PHE A 313 -14.09 -8.68 -14.00
N CYS A 314 -13.18 -7.87 -13.44
CA CYS A 314 -13.53 -6.65 -12.74
C CYS A 314 -14.27 -5.67 -13.65
N PHE A 315 -13.81 -5.45 -14.88
CA PHE A 315 -14.48 -4.55 -15.82
C PHE A 315 -15.84 -5.09 -16.27
N VAL A 316 -15.90 -6.32 -16.75
CA VAL A 316 -17.14 -6.92 -17.27
C VAL A 316 -18.18 -7.03 -16.17
N PHE A 317 -17.80 -7.56 -15.01
CA PHE A 317 -18.74 -7.74 -13.92
C PHE A 317 -19.22 -6.40 -13.33
N SER A 318 -18.35 -5.39 -13.24
CA SER A 318 -18.75 -4.04 -12.83
C SER A 318 -19.77 -3.41 -13.78
N VAL A 319 -19.58 -3.56 -15.09
CA VAL A 319 -20.59 -3.11 -16.09
C VAL A 319 -21.90 -3.85 -15.90
N TRP A 320 -21.88 -5.18 -15.66
CA TRP A 320 -23.10 -5.95 -15.40
C TRP A 320 -23.80 -5.52 -14.11
N LEU A 321 -23.06 -5.27 -13.03
CA LEU A 321 -23.61 -4.75 -11.79
C LEU A 321 -24.30 -3.40 -12.03
N VAL A 322 -23.63 -2.45 -12.67
CA VAL A 322 -24.17 -1.10 -12.90
C VAL A 322 -25.45 -1.13 -13.76
N ARG A 323 -25.46 -1.95 -14.83
CA ARG A 323 -26.64 -2.08 -15.72
C ARG A 323 -27.77 -2.90 -15.12
N GLY A 324 -27.48 -3.78 -14.18
CA GLY A 324 -28.41 -4.75 -13.63
C GLY A 324 -29.35 -4.19 -12.55
N LYS A 325 -30.05 -3.07 -12.80
CA LYS A 325 -30.91 -2.37 -11.83
C LYS A 325 -31.97 -3.28 -11.19
N ALA A 326 -32.61 -4.13 -11.96
CA ALA A 326 -33.64 -5.03 -11.46
C ALA A 326 -33.08 -6.28 -10.74
N ARG A 327 -31.82 -6.59 -10.96
CA ARG A 327 -31.19 -7.85 -10.51
C ARG A 327 -30.31 -7.67 -9.27
N TYR A 328 -29.56 -6.58 -9.19
CA TYR A 328 -28.54 -6.40 -8.17
C TYR A 328 -28.93 -5.32 -7.16
N PRO A 329 -28.70 -5.56 -5.85
CA PRO A 329 -28.86 -4.53 -4.82
C PRO A 329 -28.04 -3.28 -5.14
N LEU A 330 -28.58 -2.10 -4.82
CA LEU A 330 -27.92 -0.83 -5.13
C LEU A 330 -26.52 -0.70 -4.50
N GLY A 331 -26.32 -1.28 -3.30
CA GLY A 331 -24.99 -1.32 -2.66
C GLY A 331 -23.96 -2.13 -3.44
N HIS A 332 -24.36 -3.23 -4.10
CA HIS A 332 -23.48 -4.01 -4.96
C HIS A 332 -23.18 -3.27 -6.27
N ARG A 333 -24.18 -2.60 -6.83
CA ARG A 333 -24.01 -1.73 -8.00
C ARG A 333 -23.06 -0.57 -7.72
N LEU A 334 -23.09 -0.02 -6.49
CA LEU A 334 -22.16 1.02 -6.08
C LEU A 334 -20.70 0.55 -6.14
N VAL A 335 -20.40 -0.69 -5.71
CA VAL A 335 -19.03 -1.23 -5.78
C VAL A 335 -18.56 -1.34 -7.23
N GLY A 336 -19.41 -1.84 -8.14
CA GLY A 336 -19.07 -1.87 -9.57
C GLY A 336 -18.89 -0.47 -10.17
N ALA A 337 -19.78 0.47 -9.85
CA ALA A 337 -19.67 1.85 -10.30
C ALA A 337 -18.40 2.53 -9.74
N PHE A 338 -18.05 2.26 -8.49
CA PHE A 338 -16.84 2.78 -7.84
C PHE A 338 -15.57 2.25 -8.52
N PHE A 339 -15.51 0.96 -8.85
CA PHE A 339 -14.39 0.39 -9.62
C PHE A 339 -14.22 1.09 -10.98
N LEU A 340 -15.31 1.21 -11.75
CA LEU A 340 -15.27 1.85 -13.06
C LEU A 340 -14.89 3.34 -12.96
N ALA A 341 -15.47 4.06 -12.01
CA ALA A 341 -15.15 5.47 -11.77
C ALA A 341 -13.67 5.63 -11.36
N GLY A 342 -13.16 4.77 -10.48
CA GLY A 342 -11.74 4.76 -10.09
C GLY A 342 -10.81 4.53 -11.28
N ALA A 343 -11.10 3.53 -12.11
CA ALA A 343 -10.32 3.26 -13.32
C ALA A 343 -10.29 4.47 -14.28
N VAL A 344 -11.44 5.12 -14.50
CA VAL A 344 -11.52 6.32 -15.32
C VAL A 344 -10.77 7.49 -14.68
N CYS A 345 -10.93 7.73 -13.38
CA CYS A 345 -10.23 8.80 -12.66
C CYS A 345 -8.70 8.64 -12.77
N PHE A 346 -8.18 7.43 -12.59
CA PHE A 346 -6.75 7.17 -12.74
C PHE A 346 -6.28 7.30 -14.19
N ALA A 347 -7.05 6.80 -15.16
CA ALA A 347 -6.71 6.98 -16.59
C ALA A 347 -6.64 8.46 -16.97
N LEU A 348 -7.57 9.29 -16.47
CA LEU A 348 -7.56 10.74 -16.70
C LEU A 348 -6.40 11.41 -15.96
N LEU A 349 -6.11 11.02 -14.69
CA LEU A 349 -5.00 11.56 -13.94
C LEU A 349 -3.66 11.30 -14.65
N TYR A 350 -3.41 10.07 -15.07
CA TYR A 350 -2.18 9.70 -15.77
C TYR A 350 -2.14 10.32 -17.18
N GLY A 351 -3.22 10.21 -17.94
CA GLY A 351 -3.25 10.62 -19.34
C GLY A 351 -3.27 12.13 -19.59
N LEU A 352 -3.75 12.93 -18.61
CA LEU A 352 -3.97 14.37 -18.80
C LEU A 352 -3.08 15.26 -17.95
N THR A 353 -2.31 14.71 -17.00
CA THR A 353 -1.53 15.52 -16.04
C THR A 353 -0.06 15.10 -16.00
N ASN A 354 0.79 15.96 -15.41
CA ASN A 354 2.18 15.64 -15.11
C ASN A 354 2.36 14.87 -13.78
N SER A 355 1.28 14.32 -13.20
CA SER A 355 1.41 13.57 -11.95
C SER A 355 2.48 12.48 -12.07
N GLY A 356 3.29 12.33 -11.03
CA GLY A 356 4.21 11.21 -10.94
C GLY A 356 3.44 9.89 -11.10
N HIS A 357 4.00 8.95 -11.86
CA HIS A 357 3.42 7.63 -12.03
C HIS A 357 4.14 6.63 -11.13
N SER A 358 3.38 5.77 -10.50
CA SER A 358 3.90 4.62 -9.77
C SER A 358 2.83 3.52 -9.79
N ASP A 359 3.24 2.31 -10.14
CA ASP A 359 2.34 1.17 -10.26
C ASP A 359 1.57 0.91 -8.96
N ARG A 360 2.20 1.15 -7.81
CA ARG A 360 1.59 1.00 -6.47
C ARG A 360 0.35 1.87 -6.24
N TYR A 361 0.19 2.98 -6.97
CA TYR A 361 -0.97 3.86 -6.78
C TYR A 361 -2.30 3.20 -7.18
N LEU A 362 -2.26 2.17 -8.04
CA LEU A 362 -3.44 1.42 -8.47
C LEU A 362 -3.79 0.25 -7.55
N LEU A 363 -3.00 -0.06 -6.51
CA LEU A 363 -3.29 -1.15 -5.57
C LEU A 363 -4.68 -1.03 -4.90
N PRO A 364 -5.15 0.17 -4.45
CA PRO A 364 -6.49 0.30 -3.90
C PRO A 364 -7.61 0.05 -4.91
N LEU A 365 -7.35 0.26 -6.20
CA LEU A 365 -8.29 -0.10 -7.27
C LEU A 365 -8.25 -1.61 -7.55
N ALA A 366 -7.05 -2.17 -7.66
CA ALA A 366 -6.86 -3.59 -7.97
C ALA A 366 -7.52 -4.49 -6.90
N ILE A 367 -7.37 -4.16 -5.61
CA ILE A 367 -7.93 -4.94 -4.50
C ILE A 367 -9.46 -5.11 -4.56
N LEU A 368 -10.14 -4.26 -5.33
CA LEU A 368 -11.60 -4.35 -5.51
C LEU A 368 -12.04 -5.62 -6.25
N PHE A 369 -11.10 -6.40 -6.82
CA PHE A 369 -11.45 -7.73 -7.33
C PHE A 369 -12.03 -8.62 -6.21
N VAL A 370 -11.58 -8.45 -4.95
CA VAL A 370 -12.05 -9.25 -3.82
C VAL A 370 -13.52 -8.97 -3.49
N PRO A 371 -13.96 -7.72 -3.24
CA PRO A 371 -15.40 -7.46 -3.04
C PRO A 371 -16.24 -7.79 -4.28
N LEU A 372 -15.75 -7.58 -5.50
CA LEU A 372 -16.47 -7.95 -6.71
C LEU A 372 -16.68 -9.47 -6.81
N LEU A 373 -15.67 -10.28 -6.50
CA LEU A 373 -15.75 -11.73 -6.45
C LEU A 373 -16.76 -12.21 -5.39
N GLU A 374 -16.71 -11.67 -4.19
CA GLU A 374 -17.66 -11.98 -3.11
C GLU A 374 -19.11 -11.60 -3.48
N ILE A 375 -19.31 -10.45 -4.15
CA ILE A 375 -20.62 -10.03 -4.66
C ILE A 375 -21.11 -11.00 -5.74
N MET A 376 -20.24 -11.40 -6.66
CA MET A 376 -20.60 -12.41 -7.68
C MET A 376 -21.09 -13.69 -7.03
N LEU A 377 -20.38 -14.20 -6.01
CA LEU A 377 -20.77 -15.41 -5.29
C LEU A 377 -22.07 -15.23 -4.48
N ALA A 378 -22.31 -14.03 -3.93
CA ALA A 378 -23.53 -13.72 -3.18
C ALA A 378 -24.77 -13.71 -4.10
N ASP A 379 -24.64 -13.11 -5.28
CA ASP A 379 -25.74 -12.85 -6.21
C ASP A 379 -25.88 -13.92 -7.31
N CYS A 380 -24.99 -14.92 -7.32
CA CYS A 380 -25.01 -15.99 -8.31
C CYS A 380 -26.28 -16.85 -8.21
N THR A 381 -26.93 -17.10 -9.36
CA THR A 381 -28.09 -17.96 -9.42
C THR A 381 -27.73 -19.41 -9.10
N PRO A 382 -28.69 -20.26 -8.61
CA PRO A 382 -28.39 -21.66 -8.28
C PRO A 382 -27.78 -22.44 -9.45
N ARG A 383 -28.17 -22.14 -10.68
CA ARG A 383 -27.69 -22.82 -11.91
C ARG A 383 -26.18 -22.58 -12.14
N HIS A 384 -25.68 -21.36 -11.89
CA HIS A 384 -24.29 -20.97 -12.17
C HIS A 384 -23.40 -21.03 -10.93
N ARG A 385 -23.94 -21.45 -9.78
CA ARG A 385 -23.14 -21.58 -8.53
C ARG A 385 -21.97 -22.54 -8.65
N PRO A 386 -22.12 -23.74 -9.22
CA PRO A 386 -20.97 -24.67 -9.32
C PRO A 386 -19.82 -24.06 -10.11
N ASP A 387 -20.11 -23.39 -11.25
CA ASP A 387 -19.10 -22.78 -12.10
C ASP A 387 -18.39 -21.63 -11.37
N ALA A 388 -19.16 -20.75 -10.70
CA ALA A 388 -18.62 -19.63 -9.95
C ALA A 388 -17.74 -20.09 -8.78
N TYR A 389 -18.14 -21.13 -8.04
CA TYR A 389 -17.31 -21.71 -6.97
C TYR A 389 -16.08 -22.42 -7.54
N GLY A 390 -16.21 -23.15 -8.66
CA GLY A 390 -15.09 -23.80 -9.34
C GLY A 390 -14.03 -22.81 -9.80
N LEU A 391 -14.43 -21.72 -10.47
CA LEU A 391 -13.53 -20.65 -10.89
C LEU A 391 -12.87 -19.94 -9.69
N THR A 392 -13.64 -19.71 -8.63
CA THR A 392 -13.09 -19.08 -7.41
C THR A 392 -12.08 -20.01 -6.72
N ALA A 393 -12.35 -21.31 -6.65
CA ALA A 393 -11.41 -22.28 -6.09
C ALA A 393 -10.14 -22.39 -6.93
N LEU A 394 -10.27 -22.37 -8.27
CA LEU A 394 -9.13 -22.33 -9.18
C LEU A 394 -8.28 -21.07 -8.96
N LEU A 395 -8.91 -19.90 -8.88
CA LEU A 395 -8.21 -18.65 -8.56
C LEU A 395 -7.49 -18.74 -7.21
N ALA A 396 -8.16 -19.20 -6.17
CA ALA A 396 -7.56 -19.38 -4.84
C ALA A 396 -6.35 -20.32 -4.89
N ALA A 397 -6.45 -21.42 -5.65
CA ALA A 397 -5.32 -22.35 -5.84
C ALA A 397 -4.14 -21.70 -6.58
N ILE A 398 -4.40 -20.89 -7.62
CA ILE A 398 -3.34 -20.13 -8.33
C ILE A 398 -2.68 -19.12 -7.39
N LEU A 399 -3.45 -18.41 -6.57
CA LEU A 399 -2.91 -17.45 -5.61
C LEU A 399 -2.11 -18.11 -4.49
N LEU A 400 -2.54 -19.28 -4.01
CA LEU A 400 -1.75 -20.10 -3.08
C LEU A 400 -0.45 -20.59 -3.70
N LEU A 401 -0.49 -21.04 -4.95
CA LEU A 401 0.71 -21.45 -5.68
C LEU A 401 1.68 -20.27 -5.81
N ARG A 402 1.17 -19.08 -6.14
CA ARG A 402 1.97 -17.86 -6.19
C ARG A 402 2.58 -17.52 -4.84
N ALA A 403 1.79 -17.51 -3.78
CA ALA A 403 2.28 -17.29 -2.42
C ALA A 403 3.39 -18.30 -2.07
N GLY A 404 3.20 -19.58 -2.39
CA GLY A 404 4.20 -20.61 -2.17
C GLY A 404 5.49 -20.38 -2.95
N THR A 405 5.43 -19.89 -4.20
CA THR A 405 6.64 -19.54 -4.97
C THR A 405 7.35 -18.32 -4.39
N ASP A 406 6.60 -17.30 -3.96
CA ASP A 406 7.14 -16.10 -3.34
C ASP A 406 7.81 -16.41 -1.99
N TYR A 407 7.17 -17.22 -1.14
CA TYR A 407 7.74 -17.63 0.15
C TYR A 407 8.96 -18.52 0.00
N ARG A 408 8.96 -19.46 -0.98
CA ARG A 408 10.13 -20.26 -1.28
C ARG A 408 11.32 -19.40 -1.75
N ALA A 409 11.08 -18.43 -2.62
CA ALA A 409 12.11 -17.50 -3.06
C ALA A 409 12.67 -16.70 -1.88
N ALA A 410 11.82 -16.23 -0.97
CA ALA A 410 12.24 -15.51 0.22
C ALA A 410 13.02 -16.36 1.22
N ALA A 411 12.66 -17.64 1.35
CA ALA A 411 13.32 -18.57 2.29
C ALA A 411 14.78 -18.89 1.90
N VAL A 412 15.13 -18.76 0.61
CA VAL A 412 16.50 -18.99 0.12
C VAL A 412 17.28 -17.70 -0.14
N ALA A 413 16.61 -16.55 -0.11
CA ALA A 413 17.24 -15.25 -0.24
C ALA A 413 17.90 -14.84 1.07
N THR A 414 18.92 -14.00 0.98
CA THR A 414 19.48 -13.25 2.11
C THR A 414 19.37 -11.76 1.80
N ASN A 415 19.19 -10.94 2.82
CA ASN A 415 19.20 -9.49 2.62
C ASN A 415 20.60 -9.06 2.16
N PRO A 416 20.73 -8.33 1.06
CA PRO A 416 22.03 -7.93 0.52
C PRO A 416 22.89 -7.12 1.51
N ASN A 417 22.26 -6.43 2.45
CA ASN A 417 22.95 -5.62 3.46
C ASN A 417 23.29 -6.40 4.75
N GLN A 418 22.86 -7.64 4.91
CA GLN A 418 22.98 -8.35 6.18
C GLN A 418 24.43 -8.65 6.56
N GLY A 419 25.25 -9.14 5.61
CA GLY A 419 26.66 -9.44 5.86
C GLY A 419 27.45 -8.20 6.23
N ALA A 420 27.26 -7.12 5.48
CA ALA A 420 27.88 -5.83 5.71
C ALA A 420 27.50 -5.24 7.09
N ALA A 421 26.24 -5.26 7.44
CA ALA A 421 25.74 -4.74 8.72
C ALA A 421 26.32 -5.53 9.91
N GLN A 422 26.35 -6.87 9.82
CA GLN A 422 26.94 -7.72 10.85
C GLN A 422 28.45 -7.48 11.00
N PHE A 423 29.17 -7.36 9.89
CA PHE A 423 30.60 -7.04 9.91
C PHE A 423 30.89 -5.73 10.64
N LEU A 424 30.15 -4.67 10.34
CA LEU A 424 30.32 -3.36 10.96
C LEU A 424 30.13 -3.42 12.47
N VAL A 425 29.05 -4.06 12.94
CA VAL A 425 28.77 -4.19 14.38
C VAL A 425 29.87 -5.00 15.08
N GLN A 426 30.29 -6.12 14.51
CA GLN A 426 31.34 -7.00 15.07
C GLN A 426 32.69 -6.29 15.19
N ASN A 427 32.98 -5.34 14.29
CA ASN A 427 34.22 -4.56 14.28
C ASN A 427 34.10 -3.21 15.00
N GLY A 428 33.02 -2.99 15.78
CA GLY A 428 32.85 -1.84 16.63
C GLY A 428 32.55 -0.52 15.92
N TYR A 429 32.08 -0.57 14.68
CA TYR A 429 31.54 0.58 13.97
C TYR A 429 30.11 0.85 14.44
N ARG A 430 29.75 2.14 14.53
CA ARG A 430 28.38 2.59 14.86
C ARG A 430 27.85 3.59 13.86
N ASP A 431 28.65 4.59 13.53
CA ASP A 431 28.25 5.75 12.74
C ASP A 431 28.94 5.70 11.37
N GLY A 432 28.24 6.14 10.32
CA GLY A 432 28.83 6.18 9.00
C GLY A 432 27.87 6.65 7.91
N TYR A 433 28.31 6.54 6.67
CA TYR A 433 27.62 7.00 5.49
C TYR A 433 27.23 5.84 4.58
N ALA A 434 26.05 5.90 4.02
CA ALA A 434 25.60 4.97 2.96
C ALA A 434 24.56 5.64 2.06
N SER A 435 24.23 4.97 0.95
CA SER A 435 23.04 5.32 0.17
C SER A 435 21.78 5.17 1.02
N PHE A 436 20.70 5.87 0.66
CA PHE A 436 19.38 5.66 1.28
C PHE A 436 18.97 4.19 1.26
N TRP A 437 19.25 3.49 0.16
CA TRP A 437 18.83 2.11 -0.05
C TRP A 437 19.53 1.11 0.88
N ASP A 438 20.72 1.42 1.34
CA ASP A 438 21.51 0.57 2.22
C ASP A 438 21.39 1.00 3.68
N GLY A 439 21.51 2.31 3.94
CA GLY A 439 21.67 2.87 5.28
C GLY A 439 20.52 2.54 6.22
N ASN A 440 19.28 2.82 5.82
CA ASN A 440 18.12 2.58 6.67
C ASN A 440 17.90 1.06 6.90
N VAL A 441 18.21 0.23 5.90
CA VAL A 441 18.15 -1.24 6.03
C VAL A 441 19.18 -1.74 7.05
N MET A 442 20.44 -1.28 6.97
CA MET A 442 21.50 -1.63 7.92
C MET A 442 21.14 -1.21 9.35
N THR A 443 20.55 -0.02 9.52
CA THR A 443 20.08 0.44 10.83
C THR A 443 19.02 -0.51 11.40
N GLU A 444 18.02 -0.91 10.62
CA GLU A 444 16.98 -1.83 11.10
C GLU A 444 17.52 -3.23 11.37
N LEU A 445 18.33 -3.80 10.47
CA LEU A 445 18.91 -5.13 10.64
C LEU A 445 19.81 -5.27 11.89
N THR A 446 20.22 -4.15 12.49
CA THR A 446 21.06 -4.11 13.68
C THR A 446 20.34 -3.56 14.90
N ASP A 447 19.00 -3.57 14.90
CA ASP A 447 18.17 -3.03 15.99
C ASP A 447 18.60 -1.60 16.41
N GLY A 448 18.98 -0.75 15.41
CA GLY A 448 19.43 0.63 15.62
C GLY A 448 20.84 0.78 16.19
N THR A 449 21.65 -0.30 16.22
CA THR A 449 23.07 -0.21 16.63
C THR A 449 23.89 0.60 15.64
N LEU A 450 23.65 0.42 14.34
CA LEU A 450 24.21 1.26 13.30
C LEU A 450 23.33 2.50 13.11
N ASN A 451 23.95 3.67 13.10
CA ASN A 451 23.32 4.95 12.83
C ASN A 451 23.95 5.51 11.55
N VAL A 452 23.13 5.63 10.48
CA VAL A 452 23.64 5.85 9.13
C VAL A 452 23.13 7.16 8.56
N TRP A 453 24.05 8.02 8.15
CA TRP A 453 23.80 9.24 7.39
C TRP A 453 23.54 8.87 5.93
N THR A 454 22.33 9.10 5.44
CA THR A 454 21.98 8.74 4.08
C THR A 454 22.41 9.80 3.07
N LEU A 455 23.07 9.35 2.01
CA LEU A 455 23.61 10.18 0.94
C LEU A 455 22.75 10.07 -0.33
N THR A 456 22.79 11.13 -1.16
CA THR A 456 22.44 11.04 -2.57
C THR A 456 23.54 10.29 -3.32
N PRO A 457 23.23 9.45 -4.31
CA PRO A 457 24.23 8.69 -5.07
C PRO A 457 24.91 9.54 -6.16
N ASN A 458 25.33 10.77 -5.81
CA ASN A 458 26.00 11.70 -6.72
C ASN A 458 27.52 11.50 -6.73
N SER A 459 28.22 12.12 -7.67
CA SER A 459 29.69 12.11 -7.76
C SER A 459 30.37 12.83 -6.60
N VAL A 460 29.65 13.73 -5.94
CA VAL A 460 30.06 14.38 -4.70
C VAL A 460 29.10 13.89 -3.61
N PRO A 461 29.60 13.47 -2.44
CA PRO A 461 28.74 13.02 -1.35
C PRO A 461 27.91 14.19 -0.81
N GLU A 462 26.61 14.09 -0.95
CA GLU A 462 25.64 15.05 -0.42
C GLU A 462 24.67 14.34 0.51
N LEU A 463 24.39 14.91 1.68
CA LEU A 463 23.37 14.39 2.58
C LEU A 463 21.99 14.50 1.94
N ARG A 464 21.25 13.41 1.98
CA ARG A 464 19.92 13.33 1.37
C ARG A 464 18.85 13.78 2.36
N PRO A 465 18.16 14.91 2.15
CA PRO A 465 17.05 15.33 3.01
C PRO A 465 15.81 14.49 2.74
N TRP A 466 15.84 13.21 3.14
CA TRP A 466 14.83 12.21 2.80
C TRP A 466 14.85 11.05 3.78
N LEU A 467 13.75 10.83 4.49
CA LEU A 467 13.50 9.68 5.37
C LEU A 467 14.67 9.38 6.33
N GLN A 468 15.16 10.43 6.96
CA GLN A 468 16.18 10.36 8.01
C GLN A 468 15.98 11.43 9.08
N VAL A 469 16.69 11.32 10.20
CA VAL A 469 16.62 12.32 11.25
C VAL A 469 17.29 13.64 10.80
N THR A 470 16.70 14.78 11.16
CA THR A 470 17.19 16.09 10.72
C THR A 470 18.56 16.44 11.30
N SER A 471 18.94 15.88 12.46
CA SER A 471 20.25 16.04 13.05
C SER A 471 21.39 15.53 12.15
N HIS A 472 21.15 14.52 11.32
CA HIS A 472 22.13 14.04 10.34
C HIS A 472 22.49 15.10 9.29
N LEU A 473 21.56 16.02 8.98
CA LEU A 473 21.81 17.11 8.05
C LEU A 473 22.60 18.27 8.68
N GLN A 474 22.81 18.26 10.01
CA GLN A 474 23.42 19.36 10.76
C GLN A 474 24.76 18.98 11.34
N THR A 475 24.97 17.71 11.68
CA THR A 475 26.16 17.23 12.37
C THR A 475 26.70 15.96 11.71
N PRO A 476 28.03 15.91 11.43
CA PRO A 476 28.64 14.69 10.89
C PRO A 476 28.69 13.58 11.94
N PRO A 477 28.88 12.32 11.52
CA PRO A 477 29.09 11.18 12.40
C PRO A 477 30.38 11.39 13.23
N GLN A 478 30.40 10.82 14.43
CA GLN A 478 31.46 11.03 15.40
C GLN A 478 32.35 9.79 15.60
N GLY A 479 33.61 9.99 15.91
CA GLY A 479 34.56 8.90 16.17
C GLY A 479 34.90 8.08 14.93
N LYS A 480 35.12 6.77 15.12
CA LYS A 480 35.42 5.83 14.06
C LYS A 480 34.21 5.63 13.17
N ILE A 481 34.34 5.90 11.88
CA ILE A 481 33.23 5.88 10.92
C ILE A 481 33.45 4.87 9.78
N PHE A 482 32.38 4.53 9.12
CA PHE A 482 32.39 3.74 7.88
C PHE A 482 31.74 4.52 6.73
N PHE A 483 32.13 4.13 5.50
CA PHE A 483 31.53 4.65 4.27
C PHE A 483 31.18 3.47 3.35
N VAL A 484 29.91 3.36 2.98
CA VAL A 484 29.39 2.27 2.12
C VAL A 484 29.28 2.73 0.69
N ILE A 485 29.92 2.03 -0.21
CA ILE A 485 29.78 2.15 -1.65
C ILE A 485 28.92 0.99 -2.16
N SER A 486 27.76 1.29 -2.69
CA SER A 486 26.87 0.32 -3.32
C SER A 486 27.40 -0.07 -4.70
N LYS A 487 27.57 -1.37 -4.97
CA LYS A 487 28.05 -1.84 -6.28
C LYS A 487 26.96 -1.74 -7.34
N TRP A 488 27.34 -1.25 -8.52
CA TRP A 488 26.45 -1.07 -9.66
C TRP A 488 25.66 -2.33 -10.03
N GLU A 489 26.31 -3.48 -10.06
CA GLU A 489 25.78 -4.73 -10.54
C GLU A 489 24.72 -5.36 -9.62
N ALA A 490 24.69 -4.96 -8.34
CA ALA A 490 23.80 -5.54 -7.34
C ALA A 490 22.40 -4.93 -7.28
N TYR A 491 22.19 -3.74 -7.82
CA TYR A 491 21.00 -2.95 -7.53
C TYR A 491 20.03 -2.72 -8.70
N GLY A 492 20.36 -3.17 -9.92
CA GLY A 492 19.49 -3.03 -11.09
C GLY A 492 18.98 -1.60 -11.28
N GLU A 493 17.68 -1.37 -11.07
CA GLU A 493 17.07 -0.05 -11.17
C GLU A 493 17.34 0.87 -9.96
N ARG A 494 17.93 0.36 -8.88
CA ARG A 494 18.34 1.18 -7.74
C ARG A 494 19.55 2.01 -8.16
N GLN A 495 19.62 3.24 -7.66
CA GLN A 495 20.73 4.13 -7.96
C GLN A 495 21.97 3.70 -7.14
N PRO A 496 22.97 3.05 -7.73
CA PRO A 496 24.20 2.70 -7.04
C PRO A 496 25.01 3.98 -6.79
N THR A 497 26.00 3.88 -5.92
CA THR A 497 26.99 4.94 -5.77
C THR A 497 27.69 5.17 -7.10
N THR A 498 27.89 6.43 -7.48
CA THR A 498 28.55 6.73 -8.77
C THR A 498 29.99 6.22 -8.77
N GLN A 499 30.49 5.84 -9.95
CA GLN A 499 31.87 5.38 -10.11
C GLN A 499 32.86 6.45 -9.63
N ALA A 500 32.59 7.72 -9.90
CA ALA A 500 33.45 8.81 -9.47
C ALA A 500 33.61 8.88 -7.93
N LEU A 501 32.54 8.60 -7.19
CA LEU A 501 32.62 8.54 -5.73
C LEU A 501 33.35 7.28 -5.25
N ALA A 502 33.14 6.15 -5.93
CA ALA A 502 33.86 4.92 -5.64
C ALA A 502 35.37 5.05 -5.89
N ASP A 503 35.74 5.70 -6.99
CA ASP A 503 37.16 5.95 -7.36
C ASP A 503 37.87 6.93 -6.42
N ALA A 504 37.14 7.77 -5.71
CA ALA A 504 37.68 8.68 -4.70
C ALA A 504 38.05 7.99 -3.37
N MET A 505 37.60 6.75 -3.15
CA MET A 505 37.88 6.01 -1.93
C MET A 505 39.28 5.39 -1.99
N PRO A 506 40.13 5.63 -0.95
CA PRO A 506 41.48 5.08 -0.90
C PRO A 506 41.45 3.55 -0.65
N GLU A 507 42.25 2.81 -1.42
CA GLU A 507 42.30 1.35 -1.36
C GLU A 507 42.70 0.81 0.03
N ASP A 508 43.57 1.50 0.72
CA ASP A 508 44.07 1.14 2.06
C ASP A 508 43.04 1.33 3.17
N ALA A 509 41.95 2.07 2.90
CA ALA A 509 40.81 2.19 3.81
C ALA A 509 39.74 1.10 3.60
N LEU A 510 39.85 0.24 2.60
CA LEU A 510 38.91 -0.84 2.36
C LEU A 510 38.93 -1.87 3.51
N ILE A 511 37.83 -2.08 4.19
CA ILE A 511 37.71 -2.99 5.34
C ILE A 511 36.80 -4.19 5.09
N TYR A 512 35.90 -4.08 4.10
CA TYR A 512 34.96 -5.14 3.74
C TYR A 512 34.52 -5.03 2.28
N GLU A 513 34.36 -6.15 1.63
CA GLU A 513 33.80 -6.23 0.29
C GLU A 513 33.03 -7.53 0.12
N ASP A 514 31.83 -7.45 -0.50
CA ASP A 514 31.05 -8.58 -0.97
C ASP A 514 30.47 -8.30 -2.37
N GLU A 515 29.48 -9.08 -2.81
CA GLU A 515 28.85 -8.92 -4.13
C GLU A 515 28.03 -7.61 -4.24
N THR A 516 27.64 -7.02 -3.12
CA THR A 516 26.68 -5.90 -3.07
C THR A 516 27.31 -4.56 -2.72
N VAL A 517 28.31 -4.56 -1.83
CA VAL A 517 28.92 -3.34 -1.30
C VAL A 517 30.42 -3.44 -1.14
N LYS A 518 31.09 -2.27 -1.13
CA LYS A 518 32.43 -2.05 -0.55
C LYS A 518 32.27 -1.14 0.65
N ILE A 519 32.98 -1.42 1.75
CA ILE A 519 32.97 -0.59 2.94
C ILE A 519 34.39 -0.13 3.24
N TYR A 520 34.52 1.18 3.44
CA TYR A 520 35.75 1.85 3.80
C TYR A 520 35.66 2.33 5.24
N GLY A 521 36.72 2.18 6.01
CA GLY A 521 36.79 2.55 7.41
C GLY A 521 37.75 3.72 7.66
N PHE A 522 37.34 4.69 8.48
CA PHE A 522 38.14 5.87 8.80
C PHE A 522 38.12 6.13 10.31
N ALA A 523 39.19 6.77 10.80
CA ALA A 523 39.30 7.13 12.21
C ALA A 523 38.31 8.23 12.62
N SER A 524 37.90 9.09 11.67
CA SER A 524 36.92 10.15 11.86
C SER A 524 36.38 10.63 10.51
N ASP A 525 35.31 11.42 10.55
CA ASP A 525 34.75 12.12 9.38
C ASP A 525 35.80 13.06 8.73
N GLU A 526 36.60 13.78 9.54
CA GLU A 526 37.65 14.65 9.04
C GLU A 526 38.76 13.84 8.32
N ALA A 527 39.18 12.71 8.87
CA ALA A 527 40.17 11.83 8.23
C ALA A 527 39.63 11.27 6.88
N MET A 528 38.38 10.91 6.81
CA MET A 528 37.74 10.50 5.56
C MET A 528 37.77 11.62 4.51
N ARG A 529 37.36 12.83 4.89
CA ARG A 529 37.31 13.96 3.95
C ARG A 529 38.69 14.33 3.42
N GLN A 530 39.70 14.31 4.29
CA GLN A 530 41.09 14.55 3.88
C GLN A 530 41.57 13.46 2.91
N ALA A 531 41.34 12.20 3.21
CA ALA A 531 41.79 11.07 2.39
C ALA A 531 41.09 11.03 1.01
N CYS A 532 39.79 11.39 0.95
CA CYS A 532 38.99 11.34 -0.28
C CYS A 532 38.97 12.69 -1.03
N GLY A 533 39.49 13.75 -0.48
CA GLY A 533 39.44 15.10 -1.07
C GLY A 533 38.05 15.74 -1.05
N PHE A 534 37.19 15.36 -0.11
CA PHE A 534 35.83 15.90 -0.03
C PHE A 534 35.78 17.19 0.77
N ALA A 535 34.96 18.15 0.29
CA ALA A 535 34.60 19.31 1.08
C ALA A 535 33.77 18.91 2.31
N ALA A 536 33.69 19.78 3.32
CA ALA A 536 32.75 19.60 4.41
C ALA A 536 31.32 19.50 3.85
N PHE A 537 30.52 18.54 4.33
CA PHE A 537 29.07 18.55 4.06
C PHE A 537 28.50 19.84 4.68
N PRO A 538 27.61 20.54 3.98
CA PRO A 538 27.04 21.79 4.45
C PRO A 538 26.30 21.63 5.77
#